data_7c367a7a7637ae975babf927ee17a01e
#
_entry.id   7c367a7a7637ae975babf927ee17a01e
#
_cell.length_a   1.000
_cell.length_b   1.000
_cell.length_c   1.000
_cell.angle_alpha   90.00
_cell.angle_beta   90.00
_cell.angle_gamma   90.00
#
_symmetry.space_group_name_H-M   'P 1'
#
loop_
_entity.id
_entity.type
_entity.pdbx_description
1 polymer ?
#
loop_
_entity_poly.entity_id
_entity_poly.type
_entity_poly.pdbx_seq_one_letter_code
_entity_poly.pdbx_strand_id
1 'polypeptide(L)'
;MDKYIPSDLKEKLVDEVEMAKELLPPLDPKSLLEGHLTPIWFGSAMNSFGVKELMRGIANFGPVPQIQSAVPRPIQPSEKQVSGFVFKVQANMDPKHRDRVAFVRLASGHFKRGMKLTHVRTKKIMTVSNPVLFLASDRSLAEEAWAGDIIGIPNHGQLRICLLYTSDAADDPTC
;
A
#
# COMPACT_ATOMS: atom_id res chain seq x y z
N MET A 1 -27.21 20.41 13.15
CA MET A 1 -27.50 19.26 14.01
C MET A 1 -28.99 18.95 14.14
N ASP A 2 -29.83 19.95 14.32
CA ASP A 2 -31.25 19.78 14.63
C ASP A 2 -32.12 19.06 13.59
N LYS A 3 -31.61 18.85 12.37
CA LYS A 3 -32.33 18.18 11.28
C LYS A 3 -32.23 16.64 11.32
N TYR A 4 -31.24 16.10 12.03
CA TYR A 4 -30.93 14.67 11.95
C TYR A 4 -30.92 13.94 13.29
N ILE A 5 -31.01 14.67 14.41
CA ILE A 5 -30.97 14.09 15.75
C ILE A 5 -32.27 14.40 16.48
N PRO A 6 -33.00 13.37 16.97
CA PRO A 6 -34.16 13.57 17.80
C PRO A 6 -33.82 14.44 19.04
N SER A 7 -34.75 15.32 19.43
CA SER A 7 -34.49 16.30 20.49
C SER A 7 -34.19 15.64 21.85
N ASP A 8 -34.78 14.49 22.12
CA ASP A 8 -34.61 13.70 23.34
C ASP A 8 -33.19 13.07 23.45
N LEU A 9 -32.53 12.85 22.30
CA LEU A 9 -31.18 12.27 22.29
C LEU A 9 -30.06 13.34 22.19
N LYS A 10 -30.44 14.59 21.97
CA LYS A 10 -29.48 15.66 21.74
C LYS A 10 -28.63 15.99 22.96
N GLU A 11 -29.26 16.14 24.14
CA GLU A 11 -28.55 16.42 25.39
C GLU A 11 -27.59 15.28 25.73
N LYS A 12 -28.09 14.04 25.67
CA LYS A 12 -27.27 12.86 25.92
C LYS A 12 -26.08 12.78 24.98
N LEU A 13 -26.27 13.08 23.69
CA LEU A 13 -25.17 13.07 22.72
C LEU A 13 -24.11 14.13 23.04
N VAL A 14 -24.54 15.34 23.47
CA VAL A 14 -23.59 16.40 23.83
C VAL A 14 -22.76 15.99 25.02
N ASP A 15 -23.41 15.48 26.10
CA ASP A 15 -22.74 15.02 27.30
C ASP A 15 -21.74 13.88 27.03
N GLU A 16 -22.14 12.91 26.21
CA GLU A 16 -21.26 11.78 25.82
C GLU A 16 -20.09 12.24 24.99
N VAL A 17 -20.28 13.21 24.10
CA VAL A 17 -19.19 13.79 23.28
C VAL A 17 -18.21 14.59 24.13
N GLU A 18 -18.69 15.36 25.10
CA GLU A 18 -17.85 16.10 26.04
C GLU A 18 -17.03 15.15 26.93
N MET A 19 -17.67 14.13 27.48
CA MET A 19 -16.99 13.08 28.24
C MET A 19 -15.92 12.37 27.39
N ALA A 20 -16.23 12.03 26.14
CA ALA A 20 -15.27 11.40 25.24
C ALA A 20 -14.06 12.31 24.94
N LYS A 21 -14.28 13.62 24.79
CA LYS A 21 -13.18 14.59 24.58
C LYS A 21 -12.26 14.73 25.79
N GLU A 22 -12.81 14.60 27.00
CA GLU A 22 -12.02 14.66 28.23
C GLU A 22 -11.23 13.37 28.51
N LEU A 23 -11.80 12.21 28.18
CA LEU A 23 -11.23 10.91 28.51
C LEU A 23 -10.30 10.37 27.44
N LEU A 24 -10.51 10.71 26.17
CA LEU A 24 -9.71 10.17 25.07
C LEU A 24 -8.47 11.05 24.80
N PRO A 25 -7.34 10.43 24.50
CA PRO A 25 -6.15 11.18 24.09
C PRO A 25 -6.42 11.95 22.78
N PRO A 26 -5.82 13.11 22.60
CA PRO A 26 -5.91 13.84 21.32
C PRO A 26 -5.32 13.01 20.18
N LEU A 27 -5.87 13.19 18.98
CA LEU A 27 -5.35 12.53 17.79
C LEU A 27 -3.96 13.10 17.45
N ASP A 28 -2.93 12.33 17.76
CA ASP A 28 -1.55 12.66 17.48
C ASP A 28 -1.03 11.75 16.34
N PRO A 29 -0.60 12.32 15.19
CA PRO A 29 -0.10 11.54 14.06
C PRO A 29 1.10 10.65 14.39
N LYS A 30 1.98 11.07 15.32
CA LYS A 30 3.13 10.29 15.72
C LYS A 30 2.70 9.04 16.47
N SER A 31 1.85 9.20 17.48
CA SER A 31 1.29 8.08 18.25
C SER A 31 0.47 7.12 17.38
N LEU A 32 -0.19 7.63 16.33
CA LEU A 32 -0.87 6.82 15.34
C LEU A 32 0.12 5.95 14.54
N LEU A 33 1.19 6.53 14.02
CA LEU A 33 2.20 5.82 13.23
C LEU A 33 3.00 4.80 14.06
N GLU A 34 3.19 5.07 15.35
CA GLU A 34 3.82 4.16 16.31
C GLU A 34 2.88 3.03 16.78
N GLY A 35 1.59 3.10 16.42
CA GLY A 35 0.59 2.09 16.77
C GLY A 35 0.03 2.22 18.18
N HIS A 36 0.29 3.33 18.87
CA HIS A 36 -0.24 3.60 20.21
C HIS A 36 -1.67 4.14 20.20
N LEU A 37 -2.11 4.64 19.05
CA LEU A 37 -3.43 5.21 18.85
C LEU A 37 -4.08 4.63 17.60
N THR A 38 -5.37 4.30 17.68
CA THR A 38 -6.16 3.84 16.54
C THR A 38 -7.33 4.79 16.30
N PRO A 39 -7.38 5.50 15.17
CA PRO A 39 -8.49 6.36 14.83
C PRO A 39 -9.69 5.51 14.39
N ILE A 40 -10.88 5.93 14.77
CA ILE A 40 -12.13 5.25 14.46
C ILE A 40 -13.06 6.19 13.71
N TRP A 41 -13.61 5.72 12.58
CA TRP A 41 -14.67 6.41 11.82
C TRP A 41 -15.91 5.55 11.77
N PHE A 42 -17.05 6.16 12.05
CA PHE A 42 -18.34 5.52 11.89
C PHE A 42 -18.92 5.86 10.52
N GLY A 43 -19.32 4.84 9.77
CA GLY A 43 -19.85 5.05 8.44
C GLY A 43 -20.63 3.85 7.91
N SER A 44 -21.36 4.09 6.83
CA SER A 44 -22.06 3.06 6.06
C SER A 44 -21.79 3.28 4.57
N ALA A 45 -21.05 2.37 3.95
CA ALA A 45 -20.77 2.43 2.51
C ALA A 45 -22.06 2.32 1.69
N MET A 46 -23.00 1.47 2.11
CA MET A 46 -24.29 1.29 1.43
C MET A 46 -25.14 2.57 1.42
N ASN A 47 -25.06 3.36 2.50
CA ASN A 47 -25.81 4.60 2.63
C ASN A 47 -24.98 5.84 2.28
N SER A 48 -23.75 5.66 1.80
CA SER A 48 -22.78 6.73 1.50
C SER A 48 -22.55 7.70 2.66
N PHE A 49 -22.69 7.20 3.89
CA PHE A 49 -22.53 7.98 5.12
C PHE A 49 -21.11 7.78 5.69
N GLY A 50 -20.41 8.86 6.05
CA GLY A 50 -19.10 8.83 6.70
C GLY A 50 -17.94 8.38 5.78
N VAL A 51 -18.21 7.97 4.54
CA VAL A 51 -17.19 7.46 3.61
C VAL A 51 -16.18 8.53 3.24
N LYS A 52 -16.65 9.76 3.00
CA LYS A 52 -15.78 10.91 2.67
C LYS A 52 -14.83 11.26 3.82
N GLU A 53 -15.31 11.20 5.04
CA GLU A 53 -14.54 11.44 6.25
C GLU A 53 -13.47 10.36 6.46
N LEU A 54 -13.82 9.10 6.23
CA LEU A 54 -12.87 7.99 6.25
C LEU A 54 -11.78 8.17 5.18
N MET A 55 -12.16 8.48 3.93
CA MET A 55 -11.19 8.70 2.85
C MET A 55 -10.25 9.88 3.14
N ARG A 56 -10.77 10.96 3.72
CA ARG A 56 -9.95 12.09 4.19
C ARG A 56 -9.01 11.67 5.31
N GLY A 57 -9.50 10.85 6.25
CA GLY A 57 -8.68 10.30 7.32
C GLY A 57 -7.51 9.48 6.78
N ILE A 58 -7.77 8.58 5.84
CA ILE A 58 -6.73 7.79 5.18
C ILE A 58 -5.71 8.70 4.47
N ALA A 59 -6.18 9.72 3.74
CA ALA A 59 -5.30 10.64 3.01
C ALA A 59 -4.43 11.50 3.94
N ASN A 60 -4.96 11.90 5.10
CA ASN A 60 -4.26 12.79 6.03
C ASN A 60 -3.35 12.04 7.01
N PHE A 61 -3.71 10.84 7.41
CA PHE A 61 -3.04 10.07 8.47
C PHE A 61 -2.38 8.79 7.95
N GLY A 62 -2.64 8.40 6.69
CA GLY A 62 -1.99 7.23 6.08
C GLY A 62 -0.48 7.43 6.01
N PRO A 63 0.32 6.40 6.35
CA PRO A 63 1.77 6.51 6.30
C PRO A 63 2.24 6.68 4.86
N VAL A 64 3.15 7.63 4.64
CA VAL A 64 3.92 7.69 3.39
C VAL A 64 4.85 6.46 3.30
N PRO A 65 5.32 6.10 2.08
CA PRO A 65 6.30 5.03 1.94
C PRO A 65 7.50 5.23 2.87
N GLN A 66 7.81 4.20 3.66
CA GLN A 66 8.88 4.24 4.65
C GLN A 66 10.16 3.64 4.08
N ILE A 67 11.29 3.94 4.74
CA ILE A 67 12.58 3.34 4.44
C ILE A 67 12.44 1.83 4.56
N GLN A 68 12.81 1.11 3.49
CA GLN A 68 12.80 -0.35 3.50
C GLN A 68 14.16 -0.88 3.95
N SER A 69 14.16 -1.67 5.02
CA SER A 69 15.36 -2.39 5.46
C SER A 69 15.79 -3.41 4.41
N ALA A 70 17.02 -3.34 3.97
CA ALA A 70 17.61 -4.28 3.01
C ALA A 70 19.12 -4.43 3.29
N VAL A 71 19.72 -5.48 2.72
CA VAL A 71 21.16 -5.73 2.80
C VAL A 71 21.73 -5.58 1.39
N PRO A 72 22.82 -4.85 1.19
CA PRO A 72 23.77 -4.30 2.19
C PRO A 72 23.34 -2.96 2.82
N ARG A 73 22.36 -2.25 2.27
CA ARG A 73 21.94 -0.95 2.77
C ARG A 73 20.41 -0.80 2.75
N PRO A 74 19.85 0.06 3.61
CA PRO A 74 18.43 0.42 3.53
C PRO A 74 18.13 1.18 2.23
N ILE A 75 16.92 1.04 1.73
CA ILE A 75 16.42 1.67 0.50
C ILE A 75 15.51 2.84 0.88
N GLN A 76 15.82 4.00 0.31
CA GLN A 76 15.01 5.20 0.49
C GLN A 76 13.92 5.27 -0.58
N PRO A 77 12.65 5.59 -0.22
CA PRO A 77 11.58 5.73 -1.19
C PRO A 77 11.84 6.81 -2.27
N SER A 78 12.65 7.81 -1.93
CA SER A 78 13.04 8.92 -2.81
C SER A 78 14.14 8.58 -3.83
N GLU A 79 14.71 7.37 -3.79
CA GLU A 79 15.73 6.97 -4.76
C GLU A 79 15.14 6.91 -6.17
N LYS A 80 15.92 7.33 -7.16
CA LYS A 80 15.51 7.28 -8.58
C LYS A 80 15.44 5.85 -9.12
N GLN A 81 16.31 5.00 -8.61
CA GLN A 81 16.37 3.60 -8.97
C GLN A 81 15.13 2.85 -8.49
N VAL A 82 14.52 2.08 -9.39
CA VAL A 82 13.35 1.27 -9.05
C VAL A 82 13.81 0.04 -8.28
N SER A 83 13.28 -0.13 -7.10
CA SER A 83 13.44 -1.35 -6.33
C SER A 83 12.10 -1.83 -5.78
N GLY A 84 12.00 -3.11 -5.52
CA GLY A 84 10.78 -3.70 -4.97
C GLY A 84 11.00 -5.11 -4.49
N PHE A 85 10.12 -5.60 -3.66
CA PHE A 85 10.18 -6.96 -3.13
C PHE A 85 8.87 -7.71 -3.34
N VAL A 86 9.00 -9.00 -3.60
CA VAL A 86 7.86 -9.91 -3.71
C VAL A 86 7.42 -10.30 -2.30
N PHE A 87 6.23 -9.88 -1.89
CA PHE A 87 5.69 -10.26 -0.59
C PHE A 87 4.66 -11.39 -0.66
N LYS A 88 4.13 -11.68 -1.86
CA LYS A 88 3.14 -12.74 -2.08
C LYS A 88 3.26 -13.31 -3.48
N VAL A 89 3.08 -14.62 -3.61
CA VAL A 89 2.85 -15.29 -4.88
C VAL A 89 1.53 -16.06 -4.76
N GLN A 90 0.59 -15.75 -5.63
CA GLN A 90 -0.71 -16.39 -5.65
C GLN A 90 -0.92 -17.13 -6.97
N ALA A 91 -1.35 -18.38 -6.88
CA ALA A 91 -1.72 -19.21 -8.02
C ALA A 91 -3.26 -19.25 -8.16
N ASN A 92 -3.72 -19.59 -9.37
CA ASN A 92 -5.13 -19.86 -9.67
C ASN A 92 -6.08 -18.73 -9.26
N MET A 93 -5.71 -17.49 -9.53
CA MET A 93 -6.60 -16.34 -9.29
C MET A 93 -7.77 -16.33 -10.29
N ASP A 94 -7.57 -16.85 -11.49
CA ASP A 94 -8.61 -17.10 -12.46
C ASP A 94 -8.84 -18.62 -12.54
N PRO A 95 -10.07 -19.13 -12.27
CA PRO A 95 -10.38 -20.55 -12.37
C PRO A 95 -10.15 -21.16 -13.76
N LYS A 96 -10.17 -20.31 -14.80
CA LYS A 96 -9.96 -20.73 -16.20
C LYS A 96 -8.49 -20.75 -16.61
N HIS A 97 -7.60 -20.13 -15.85
CA HIS A 97 -6.19 -20.04 -16.16
C HIS A 97 -5.33 -20.45 -14.97
N ARG A 98 -4.33 -21.30 -15.22
CA ARG A 98 -3.33 -21.71 -14.21
C ARG A 98 -2.26 -20.63 -14.03
N ASP A 99 -2.70 -19.41 -13.83
CA ASP A 99 -1.80 -18.28 -13.67
C ASP A 99 -1.21 -18.22 -12.28
N ARG A 100 0.04 -17.83 -12.21
CA ARG A 100 0.67 -17.37 -10.96
C ARG A 100 0.97 -15.90 -11.09
N VAL A 101 0.64 -15.15 -10.08
CA VAL A 101 0.95 -13.73 -10.00
C VAL A 101 1.83 -13.48 -8.78
N ALA A 102 2.96 -12.85 -9.00
CA ALA A 102 3.82 -12.34 -7.93
C ALA A 102 3.42 -10.90 -7.63
N PHE A 103 3.06 -10.63 -6.38
CA PHE A 103 2.76 -9.28 -5.91
C PHE A 103 4.05 -8.64 -5.42
N VAL A 104 4.42 -7.55 -6.09
CA VAL A 104 5.61 -6.77 -5.81
C VAL A 104 5.22 -5.44 -5.21
N ARG A 105 5.71 -5.13 -4.03
CA ARG A 105 5.64 -3.79 -3.46
C ARG A 105 6.87 -3.01 -3.89
N LEU A 106 6.65 -1.85 -4.50
CA LEU A 106 7.74 -0.95 -4.87
C LEU A 106 8.25 -0.24 -3.61
N ALA A 107 9.57 -0.29 -3.41
CA ALA A 107 10.24 0.35 -2.29
C ALA A 107 10.81 1.71 -2.66
N SER A 108 11.20 1.90 -3.93
CA SER A 108 11.77 3.14 -4.44
C SER A 108 11.55 3.31 -5.95
N GLY A 109 11.75 4.51 -6.42
CA GLY A 109 11.78 4.87 -7.83
C GLY A 109 10.42 4.97 -8.50
N HIS A 110 10.46 5.15 -9.81
CA HIS A 110 9.30 5.25 -10.67
C HIS A 110 9.36 4.12 -11.71
N PHE A 111 8.53 3.12 -11.53
CA PHE A 111 8.41 1.97 -12.43
C PHE A 111 7.61 2.35 -13.67
N LYS A 112 8.05 1.87 -14.83
CA LYS A 112 7.34 1.94 -16.11
C LYS A 112 7.24 0.56 -16.75
N ARG A 113 6.13 0.30 -17.40
CA ARG A 113 5.92 -0.93 -18.15
C ARG A 113 7.05 -1.18 -19.15
N GLY A 114 7.48 -2.42 -19.25
CA GLY A 114 8.61 -2.80 -20.11
C GLY A 114 9.98 -2.61 -19.49
N MET A 115 10.08 -2.05 -18.28
CA MET A 115 11.35 -1.97 -17.57
C MET A 115 11.97 -3.34 -17.34
N LYS A 116 13.29 -3.37 -17.39
CA LYS A 116 14.10 -4.53 -17.03
C LYS A 116 14.44 -4.45 -15.56
N LEU A 117 14.06 -5.47 -14.81
CA LEU A 117 14.41 -5.61 -13.40
C LEU A 117 15.45 -6.72 -13.25
N THR A 118 16.42 -6.48 -12.40
CA THR A 118 17.47 -7.46 -12.07
C THR A 118 17.18 -8.10 -10.73
N HIS A 119 17.15 -9.41 -10.71
CA HIS A 119 17.06 -10.17 -9.46
C HIS A 119 18.39 -10.05 -8.72
N VAL A 120 18.41 -9.34 -7.60
CA VAL A 120 19.64 -8.97 -6.88
C VAL A 120 20.54 -10.18 -6.57
N ARG A 121 19.99 -11.28 -6.07
CA ARG A 121 20.76 -12.47 -5.68
C ARG A 121 21.28 -13.30 -6.85
N THR A 122 20.47 -13.48 -7.92
CA THR A 122 20.82 -14.36 -9.03
C THR A 122 21.38 -13.62 -10.25
N LYS A 123 21.35 -12.29 -10.23
CA LYS A 123 21.75 -11.39 -11.32
C LYS A 123 21.01 -11.65 -12.64
N LYS A 124 19.90 -12.37 -12.59
CA LYS A 124 19.06 -12.61 -13.77
C LYS A 124 18.21 -11.38 -14.05
N ILE A 125 18.21 -10.97 -15.31
CA ILE A 125 17.40 -9.84 -15.80
C ILE A 125 16.06 -10.40 -16.27
N MET A 126 14.98 -9.71 -15.93
CA MET A 126 13.63 -9.99 -16.41
C MET A 126 12.99 -8.70 -16.93
N THR A 127 12.27 -8.78 -18.02
CA THR A 127 11.48 -7.67 -18.55
C THR A 127 10.05 -7.78 -18.01
N VAL A 128 9.55 -6.71 -17.44
CA VAL A 128 8.17 -6.66 -16.91
C VAL A 128 7.23 -6.09 -17.97
N SER A 129 6.78 -6.95 -18.87
CA SER A 129 5.98 -6.54 -20.05
C SER A 129 4.49 -6.34 -19.73
N ASN A 130 3.94 -7.15 -18.82
CA ASN A 130 2.52 -7.16 -18.50
C ASN A 130 2.28 -7.06 -16.99
N PRO A 131 2.71 -5.97 -16.34
CA PRO A 131 2.38 -5.76 -14.94
C PRO A 131 0.90 -5.43 -14.80
N VAL A 132 0.29 -5.90 -13.73
CA VAL A 132 -1.15 -5.76 -13.48
C VAL A 132 -1.36 -4.96 -12.20
N LEU A 133 -2.26 -3.99 -12.25
CA LEU A 133 -2.86 -3.37 -11.08
C LEU A 133 -4.19 -4.04 -10.78
N PHE A 134 -4.46 -4.21 -9.49
CA PHE A 134 -5.70 -4.76 -9.00
C PHE A 134 -6.54 -3.64 -8.40
N LEU A 135 -7.71 -3.39 -8.99
CA LEU A 135 -8.70 -2.48 -8.47
C LEU A 135 -9.97 -3.29 -8.19
N ALA A 136 -10.16 -3.68 -6.94
CA ALA A 136 -11.19 -4.65 -6.53
C ALA A 136 -11.04 -5.98 -7.27
N SER A 137 -12.05 -6.39 -8.08
CA SER A 137 -12.00 -7.59 -8.92
C SER A 137 -11.39 -7.36 -10.31
N ASP A 138 -11.21 -6.11 -10.69
CA ASP A 138 -10.75 -5.76 -12.03
C ASP A 138 -9.22 -5.76 -12.11
N ARG A 139 -8.72 -6.28 -13.23
CA ARG A 139 -7.29 -6.28 -13.57
C ARG A 139 -7.07 -5.29 -14.70
N SER A 140 -6.22 -4.31 -14.46
CA SER A 140 -5.76 -3.39 -15.49
C SER A 140 -4.26 -3.49 -15.66
N LEU A 141 -3.76 -3.15 -16.84
CA LEU A 141 -2.32 -3.04 -17.06
C LEU A 141 -1.77 -1.84 -16.27
N ALA A 142 -0.67 -2.06 -15.56
CA ALA A 142 0.07 -1.00 -14.88
C ALA A 142 1.03 -0.36 -15.87
N GLU A 143 0.72 0.82 -16.37
CA GLU A 143 1.65 1.56 -17.23
C GLU A 143 2.78 2.18 -16.40
N GLU A 144 2.46 2.72 -15.23
CA GLU A 144 3.38 3.35 -14.29
C GLU A 144 3.02 3.01 -12.85
N ALA A 145 4.03 3.02 -11.96
CA ALA A 145 3.83 2.86 -10.53
C ALA A 145 5.00 3.47 -9.74
N TRP A 146 4.74 3.90 -8.51
CA TRP A 146 5.70 4.60 -7.65
C TRP A 146 6.00 3.82 -6.37
N ALA A 147 6.98 4.30 -5.63
CA ALA A 147 7.29 3.76 -4.30
C ALA A 147 6.03 3.71 -3.42
N GLY A 148 5.78 2.56 -2.82
CA GLY A 148 4.58 2.26 -2.02
C GLY A 148 3.48 1.53 -2.79
N ASP A 149 3.45 1.62 -4.12
CA ASP A 149 2.48 0.90 -4.94
C ASP A 149 2.74 -0.61 -4.97
N ILE A 150 1.68 -1.35 -5.25
CA ILE A 150 1.73 -2.80 -5.43
C ILE A 150 1.35 -3.14 -6.87
N ILE A 151 2.26 -3.82 -7.57
CA ILE A 151 2.01 -4.35 -8.91
C ILE A 151 2.02 -5.88 -8.91
N GLY A 152 1.16 -6.48 -9.71
CA GLY A 152 1.18 -7.92 -9.97
C GLY A 152 2.03 -8.23 -11.22
N ILE A 153 2.97 -9.15 -11.10
CA ILE A 153 3.78 -9.60 -12.23
C ILE A 153 3.43 -11.06 -12.53
N PRO A 154 3.02 -11.39 -13.78
CA PRO A 154 2.83 -12.79 -14.18
C PRO A 154 4.09 -13.61 -13.90
N ASN A 155 3.94 -14.70 -13.15
CA ASN A 155 5.06 -15.48 -12.64
C ASN A 155 5.09 -16.89 -13.23
N HIS A 156 6.02 -17.14 -14.10
CA HIS A 156 6.28 -18.47 -14.66
C HIS A 156 7.29 -19.30 -13.84
N GLY A 157 7.38 -19.02 -12.52
CA GLY A 157 8.25 -19.75 -11.59
C GLY A 157 9.59 -19.07 -11.31
N GLN A 158 9.84 -17.90 -11.87
CA GLN A 158 11.10 -17.17 -11.71
C GLN A 158 11.11 -16.31 -10.43
N LEU A 159 9.95 -15.78 -10.06
CA LEU A 159 9.78 -14.89 -8.90
C LEU A 159 9.47 -15.71 -7.65
N ARG A 160 10.16 -15.43 -6.57
CA ARG A 160 9.96 -16.01 -5.23
C ARG A 160 9.71 -14.91 -4.21
N ILE A 161 9.07 -15.28 -3.10
CA ILE A 161 8.81 -14.35 -1.98
C ILE A 161 10.15 -13.84 -1.39
N CYS A 162 10.14 -12.63 -0.89
CA CYS A 162 11.26 -11.95 -0.21
C CYS A 162 12.49 -11.69 -1.09
N LEU A 163 12.34 -11.59 -2.40
CA LEU A 163 13.41 -11.22 -3.30
C LEU A 163 13.29 -9.74 -3.70
N LEU A 164 14.39 -9.01 -3.55
CA LEU A 164 14.49 -7.63 -3.98
C LEU A 164 14.90 -7.57 -5.45
N TYR A 165 14.25 -6.71 -6.21
CA TYR A 165 14.54 -6.44 -7.62
C TYR A 165 14.91 -4.96 -7.77
N THR A 166 15.87 -4.68 -8.64
CA THR A 166 16.31 -3.31 -8.95
C THR A 166 16.41 -3.12 -10.45
N SER A 167 16.16 -1.90 -10.93
CA SER A 167 16.19 -1.58 -12.36
C SER A 167 17.59 -1.53 -12.96
N ASP A 168 18.64 -1.27 -12.17
CA ASP A 168 20.01 -1.15 -12.63
C ASP A 168 20.93 -2.06 -11.85
N ALA A 169 21.45 -3.08 -12.53
CA ALA A 169 22.46 -3.97 -11.98
C ALA A 169 23.90 -3.43 -12.18
N ALA A 170 24.05 -2.40 -13.02
CA ALA A 170 25.36 -1.91 -13.44
C ALA A 170 26.04 -0.98 -12.42
N ASP A 171 25.26 -0.36 -11.53
CA ASP A 171 25.77 0.67 -10.61
C ASP A 171 25.87 0.24 -9.15
N ASP A 172 25.72 -1.06 -8.84
CA ASP A 172 25.92 -1.56 -7.48
C ASP A 172 27.18 -2.45 -7.41
N PRO A 173 28.35 -1.85 -7.13
CA PRO A 173 29.62 -2.60 -7.03
C PRO A 173 29.70 -3.47 -5.76
N THR A 174 28.68 -3.50 -4.93
CA THR A 174 28.70 -4.14 -3.61
C THR A 174 27.67 -5.25 -3.42
N CYS A 175 27.15 -5.81 -4.50
CA CYS A 175 26.32 -7.03 -4.42
C CYS A 175 27.14 -8.29 -4.62
#